data_decb00844c00678a60f7ca451b13a9dd
#
_entry.id   decb00844c00678a60f7ca451b13a9dd
#
_cell.length_a   1.000
_cell.length_b   1.000
_cell.length_c   1.000
_cell.angle_alpha   90.00
_cell.angle_beta   90.00
_cell.angle_gamma   90.00
#
_symmetry.space_group_name_H-M   'P 1'
#
loop_
_entity.id
_entity.type
_entity.pdbx_description
1 polymer ?
#
loop_
_entity_poly.entity_id
_entity_poly.type
_entity_poly.pdbx_seq_one_letter_code
_entity_poly.pdbx_strand_id
1 'polypeptide(L)'
;MTQIQSIALDSCVVIDIIEKPKVASGLKANLRGKPVNIVLCDVVLDEVRKVRGLMPHTVVEKITRLLGKKVQLNAVTAEHEAEAQQLTQQFQICHNGDNKILSMCKACDFILVTFDKMLLKASQFVGIAVFSPFTAGGI
;
A
#
# COMPACT_ATOMS: atom_id res chain seq x y z
N MET A 1 -14.10 -4.50 21.65
CA MET A 1 -14.32 -4.43 20.20
C MET A 1 -13.00 -4.35 19.47
N THR A 2 -12.80 -5.20 18.48
CA THR A 2 -11.57 -5.19 17.70
C THR A 2 -11.65 -4.07 16.66
N GLN A 3 -10.69 -3.16 16.68
CA GLN A 3 -10.62 -2.06 15.73
C GLN A 3 -10.15 -2.56 14.37
N ILE A 4 -10.83 -2.17 13.29
CA ILE A 4 -10.44 -2.52 11.93
C ILE A 4 -9.27 -1.63 11.54
N GLN A 5 -8.16 -2.25 11.12
CA GLN A 5 -6.99 -1.55 10.61
C GLN A 5 -7.04 -1.48 9.09
N SER A 6 -6.50 -0.40 8.52
CA SER A 6 -6.41 -0.22 7.08
C SER A 6 -4.97 -0.40 6.63
N ILE A 7 -4.78 -1.23 5.60
CA ILE A 7 -3.47 -1.57 5.06
C ILE A 7 -3.39 -1.04 3.64
N ALA A 8 -2.49 -0.09 3.41
CA ALA A 8 -2.22 0.43 2.07
C ALA A 8 -1.15 -0.43 1.39
N LEU A 9 -1.40 -0.79 0.14
CA LEU A 9 -0.46 -1.56 -0.68
C LEU A 9 0.26 -0.64 -1.66
N ASP A 10 1.58 -0.78 -1.73
CA ASP A 10 2.40 -0.15 -2.75
C ASP A 10 2.15 -0.82 -4.12
N SER A 11 2.42 -0.12 -5.21
CA SER A 11 2.19 -0.62 -6.57
C SER A 11 2.97 -1.90 -6.86
N CYS A 12 4.22 -2.01 -6.42
CA CYS A 12 5.02 -3.22 -6.59
C CYS A 12 4.37 -4.43 -5.91
N VAL A 13 3.81 -4.24 -4.72
CA VAL A 13 3.10 -5.29 -3.99
C VAL A 13 1.83 -5.70 -4.73
N VAL A 14 1.06 -4.73 -5.24
CA VAL A 14 -0.16 -5.00 -6.01
C VAL A 14 0.17 -5.85 -7.23
N ILE A 15 1.19 -5.48 -8.00
CA ILE A 15 1.62 -6.22 -9.18
C ILE A 15 2.05 -7.64 -8.79
N ASP A 16 2.85 -7.79 -7.75
CA ASP A 16 3.33 -9.09 -7.30
C ASP A 16 2.20 -9.99 -6.80
N ILE A 17 1.20 -9.44 -6.11
CA ILE A 17 0.02 -10.21 -5.70
C ILE A 17 -0.69 -10.78 -6.93
N ILE A 18 -0.85 -9.97 -7.97
CA ILE A 18 -1.55 -10.38 -9.19
C ILE A 18 -0.73 -11.40 -9.99
N GLU A 19 0.58 -11.21 -10.08
CA GLU A 19 1.45 -12.01 -10.97
C GLU A 19 2.12 -13.19 -10.29
N LYS A 20 2.28 -13.16 -8.97
CA LYS A 20 3.04 -14.18 -8.22
C LYS A 20 2.14 -14.87 -7.19
N PRO A 21 1.68 -16.10 -7.49
CA PRO A 21 0.77 -16.83 -6.57
C PRO A 21 1.31 -16.99 -5.15
N LYS A 22 2.62 -17.13 -4.99
CA LYS A 22 3.24 -17.27 -3.67
C LYS A 22 3.13 -16.00 -2.84
N VAL A 23 3.23 -14.82 -3.47
CA VAL A 23 3.06 -13.53 -2.79
C VAL A 23 1.61 -13.38 -2.35
N ALA A 24 0.67 -13.65 -3.25
CA ALA A 24 -0.77 -13.57 -2.94
C ALA A 24 -1.14 -14.51 -1.80
N SER A 25 -0.76 -15.79 -1.89
CA SER A 25 -1.11 -16.78 -0.85
C SER A 25 -0.42 -16.50 0.47
N GLY A 26 0.82 -16.04 0.44
CA GLY A 26 1.57 -15.68 1.65
C GLY A 26 0.95 -14.51 2.38
N LEU A 27 0.61 -13.46 1.66
CA LEU A 27 -0.04 -12.28 2.28
C LEU A 27 -1.45 -12.64 2.77
N LYS A 28 -2.22 -13.38 1.98
CA LYS A 28 -3.54 -13.86 2.39
C LYS A 28 -3.46 -14.65 3.70
N ALA A 29 -2.49 -15.56 3.80
CA ALA A 29 -2.29 -16.37 5.01
C ALA A 29 -1.92 -15.49 6.22
N ASN A 30 -1.03 -14.51 6.01
CA ASN A 30 -0.61 -13.60 7.07
C ASN A 30 -1.75 -12.71 7.58
N LEU A 31 -2.73 -12.40 6.74
CA LEU A 31 -3.86 -11.55 7.12
C LEU A 31 -5.09 -12.35 7.56
N ARG A 32 -5.04 -13.68 7.50
CA ARG A 32 -6.18 -14.53 7.87
C ARG A 32 -6.60 -14.27 9.31
N GLY A 33 -7.91 -14.09 9.52
CA GLY A 33 -8.47 -13.86 10.84
C GLY A 33 -8.21 -12.49 11.44
N LYS A 34 -7.50 -11.60 10.72
CA LYS A 34 -7.23 -10.25 11.19
C LYS A 34 -8.30 -9.28 10.68
N PRO A 35 -8.76 -8.33 11.53
CA PRO A 35 -9.76 -7.36 11.11
C PRO A 35 -9.10 -6.23 10.33
N VAL A 36 -8.80 -6.46 9.05
CA VAL A 36 -8.12 -5.49 8.20
C VAL A 36 -8.89 -5.23 6.91
N ASN A 37 -8.84 -4.01 6.42
CA ASN A 37 -9.26 -3.62 5.08
C ASN A 37 -8.02 -3.31 4.26
N ILE A 38 -8.11 -3.55 2.96
CA ILE A 38 -7.05 -3.20 2.01
C ILE A 38 -7.35 -1.83 1.42
N VAL A 39 -6.36 -0.95 1.38
CA VAL A 39 -6.48 0.37 0.78
C VAL A 39 -5.67 0.42 -0.51
N LEU A 40 -6.32 0.80 -1.60
CA LEU A 40 -5.66 1.09 -2.86
C LEU A 40 -5.88 2.56 -3.17
N CYS A 41 -4.80 3.32 -3.28
CA CYS A 41 -4.92 4.73 -3.61
C CYS A 41 -4.88 4.94 -5.14
N ASP A 42 -5.39 6.08 -5.59
CA ASP A 42 -5.45 6.44 -7.00
C ASP A 42 -4.07 6.46 -7.66
N VAL A 43 -3.04 6.89 -6.95
CA VAL A 43 -1.65 6.92 -7.43
C VAL A 43 -1.17 5.50 -7.75
N VAL A 44 -1.44 4.54 -6.87
CA VAL A 44 -1.08 3.12 -7.07
C VAL A 44 -1.84 2.54 -8.26
N LEU A 45 -3.14 2.78 -8.35
CA LEU A 45 -3.96 2.28 -9.45
C LEU A 45 -3.51 2.84 -10.79
N ASP A 46 -3.15 4.12 -10.83
CA ASP A 46 -2.63 4.77 -12.05
C ASP A 46 -1.28 4.16 -12.48
N GLU A 47 -0.40 3.91 -11.53
CA GLU A 47 0.91 3.31 -11.81
C GLU A 47 0.75 1.88 -12.34
N VAL A 48 -0.12 1.06 -11.74
CA VAL A 48 -0.40 -0.29 -12.21
C VAL A 48 -0.96 -0.27 -13.63
N ARG A 49 -1.85 0.68 -13.92
CA ARG A 49 -2.39 0.86 -15.28
C ARG A 49 -1.28 1.20 -16.28
N LYS A 50 -0.38 2.10 -15.93
CA LYS A 50 0.72 2.51 -16.80
C LYS A 50 1.73 1.39 -17.03
N VAL A 51 2.05 0.62 -16.00
CA VAL A 51 3.09 -0.41 -16.06
C VAL A 51 2.57 -1.72 -16.63
N ARG A 52 1.33 -2.11 -16.36
CA ARG A 52 0.76 -3.41 -16.73
C ARG A 52 -0.49 -3.32 -17.59
N GLY A 53 -1.01 -2.14 -17.87
CA GLY A 53 -2.23 -1.98 -18.67
C GLY A 53 -3.50 -2.47 -17.99
N LEU A 54 -3.47 -2.70 -16.68
CA LEU A 54 -4.64 -3.16 -15.93
C LEU A 54 -5.50 -1.98 -15.49
N MET A 55 -6.78 -2.05 -15.79
CA MET A 55 -7.74 -1.01 -15.40
C MET A 55 -8.02 -1.09 -13.89
N PRO A 56 -8.32 0.05 -13.24
CA PRO A 56 -8.55 0.08 -11.80
C PRO A 56 -9.57 -0.92 -11.28
N HIS A 57 -10.72 -1.08 -11.96
CA HIS A 57 -11.75 -2.02 -11.53
C HIS A 57 -11.27 -3.48 -11.59
N THR A 58 -10.42 -3.81 -12.56
CA THR A 58 -9.81 -5.14 -12.68
C THR A 58 -8.84 -5.40 -11.53
N VAL A 59 -8.03 -4.39 -11.19
CA VAL A 59 -7.09 -4.48 -10.06
C VAL A 59 -7.84 -4.70 -8.75
N VAL A 60 -8.87 -3.90 -8.49
CA VAL A 60 -9.70 -4.02 -7.28
C VAL A 60 -10.30 -5.41 -7.17
N GLU A 61 -10.89 -5.91 -8.26
CA GLU A 61 -11.50 -7.25 -8.29
C GLU A 61 -10.48 -8.35 -7.99
N LYS A 62 -9.32 -8.30 -8.63
CA LYS A 62 -8.26 -9.30 -8.44
C LYS A 62 -7.73 -9.27 -7.00
N ILE A 63 -7.45 -8.10 -6.45
CA ILE A 63 -6.94 -7.97 -5.10
C ILE A 63 -7.97 -8.45 -4.07
N THR A 64 -9.22 -8.08 -4.24
CA THR A 64 -10.31 -8.54 -3.37
C THR A 64 -10.39 -10.06 -3.34
N ARG A 65 -10.35 -10.68 -4.52
CA ARG A 65 -10.44 -12.15 -4.66
C ARG A 65 -9.20 -12.85 -4.09
N LEU A 66 -8.01 -12.34 -4.41
CA LEU A 66 -6.75 -12.99 -4.04
C LEU A 66 -6.44 -12.88 -2.54
N LEU A 67 -6.83 -11.79 -1.89
CA LEU A 67 -6.58 -11.60 -0.46
C LEU A 67 -7.78 -11.95 0.42
N GLY A 68 -8.98 -12.02 -0.16
CA GLY A 68 -10.20 -12.31 0.60
C GLY A 68 -10.54 -11.22 1.61
N LYS A 69 -10.18 -9.96 1.33
CA LYS A 69 -10.41 -8.82 2.21
C LYS A 69 -11.15 -7.72 1.43
N LYS A 70 -11.89 -6.89 2.17
CA LYS A 70 -12.56 -5.74 1.58
C LYS A 70 -11.50 -4.73 1.09
N VAL A 71 -11.70 -4.21 -0.12
CA VAL A 71 -10.84 -3.19 -0.71
C VAL A 71 -11.54 -1.84 -0.63
N GLN A 72 -10.81 -0.85 -0.13
CA GLN A 72 -11.24 0.53 -0.02
C GLN A 72 -10.39 1.37 -0.98
N LEU A 73 -11.03 2.26 -1.74
CA LEU A 73 -10.32 3.19 -2.61
C LEU A 73 -10.10 4.51 -1.87
N ASN A 74 -8.88 5.03 -1.96
CA ASN A 74 -8.52 6.31 -1.35
C ASN A 74 -7.83 7.20 -2.36
N ALA A 75 -8.26 8.45 -2.45
CA ALA A 75 -7.60 9.45 -3.28
C ALA A 75 -6.53 10.19 -2.48
N VAL A 76 -5.41 10.50 -3.12
CA VAL A 76 -4.40 11.39 -2.55
C VAL A 76 -4.94 12.82 -2.66
N THR A 77 -5.07 13.50 -1.52
CA THR A 77 -5.58 14.87 -1.47
C THR A 77 -4.45 15.88 -1.76
N ALA A 78 -4.82 17.12 -1.99
CA ALA A 78 -3.86 18.23 -2.16
C ALA A 78 -2.96 18.39 -0.92
N GLU A 79 -3.49 18.13 0.27
CA GLU A 79 -2.70 18.12 1.51
C GLU A 79 -1.62 17.03 1.49
N HIS A 80 -1.99 15.82 1.05
CA HIS A 80 -1.03 14.71 0.92
C HIS A 80 0.06 15.05 -0.09
N GLU A 81 -0.28 15.71 -1.19
CA GLU A 81 0.69 16.10 -2.21
C GLU A 81 1.68 17.15 -1.69
N ALA A 82 1.21 18.12 -0.93
CA ALA A 82 2.07 19.14 -0.32
C ALA A 82 3.05 18.49 0.68
N GLU A 83 2.58 17.59 1.53
CA GLU A 83 3.41 16.84 2.47
C GLU A 83 4.40 15.93 1.74
N ALA A 84 3.99 15.32 0.64
CA ALA A 84 4.84 14.47 -0.18
C ALA A 84 6.03 15.25 -0.75
N GLN A 85 5.83 16.52 -1.15
CA GLN A 85 6.93 17.37 -1.61
C GLN A 85 7.93 17.64 -0.50
N GLN A 86 7.46 17.88 0.72
CA GLN A 86 8.34 18.05 1.87
C GLN A 86 9.15 16.79 2.17
N LEU A 87 8.53 15.62 2.08
CA LEU A 87 9.20 14.34 2.27
C LEU A 87 10.27 14.11 1.20
N THR A 88 10.00 14.49 -0.05
CA THR A 88 11.00 14.40 -1.12
C THR A 88 12.21 15.27 -0.81
N GLN A 89 12.00 16.50 -0.36
CA GLN A 89 13.09 17.41 0.02
C GLN A 89 13.89 16.88 1.20
N GLN A 90 13.20 16.31 2.18
CA GLN A 90 13.82 15.85 3.43
C GLN A 90 14.64 14.58 3.24
N PHE A 91 14.13 13.60 2.48
CA PHE A 91 14.76 12.29 2.36
C PHE A 91 15.45 12.04 1.03
N GLN A 92 15.03 12.71 -0.05
CA GLN A 92 15.60 12.63 -1.40
C GLN A 92 15.68 11.21 -1.98
N ILE A 93 14.90 10.27 -1.44
CA ILE A 93 15.02 8.84 -1.75
C ILE A 93 13.76 8.22 -2.32
N CYS A 94 12.63 8.92 -2.24
CA CYS A 94 11.36 8.40 -2.72
C CYS A 94 11.00 8.99 -4.08
N HIS A 95 10.40 8.17 -4.94
CA HIS A 95 9.79 8.64 -6.17
C HIS A 95 8.48 9.38 -5.85
N ASN A 96 8.01 10.20 -6.76
CA ASN A 96 6.81 11.02 -6.54
C ASN A 96 5.60 10.20 -6.07
N GLY A 97 5.37 9.02 -6.65
CA GLY A 97 4.27 8.15 -6.25
C GLY A 97 4.44 7.61 -4.84
N ASP A 98 5.65 7.21 -4.49
CA ASP A 98 5.97 6.65 -3.17
C ASP A 98 5.78 7.71 -2.07
N ASN A 99 6.18 8.95 -2.34
CA ASN A 99 6.00 10.05 -1.39
C ASN A 99 4.52 10.32 -1.11
N LYS A 100 3.69 10.27 -2.14
CA LYS A 100 2.25 10.47 -2.01
C LYS A 100 1.60 9.36 -1.19
N ILE A 101 2.00 8.10 -1.42
CA ILE A 101 1.53 6.96 -0.64
C ILE A 101 1.93 7.12 0.84
N LEU A 102 3.19 7.48 1.08
CA LEU A 102 3.72 7.67 2.42
C LEU A 102 2.97 8.77 3.18
N SER A 103 2.73 9.90 2.51
CA SER A 103 2.00 11.03 3.08
C SER A 103 0.55 10.66 3.41
N MET A 104 -0.12 9.92 2.52
CA MET A 104 -1.47 9.43 2.77
C MET A 104 -1.51 8.49 3.98
N CYS A 105 -0.59 7.56 4.08
CA CYS A 105 -0.51 6.62 5.20
C CYS A 105 -0.31 7.36 6.53
N LYS A 106 0.54 8.38 6.52
CA LYS A 106 0.78 9.21 7.71
C LYS A 106 -0.48 9.97 8.12
N ALA A 107 -1.15 10.63 7.17
CA ALA A 107 -2.33 11.43 7.45
C ALA A 107 -3.53 10.59 7.89
N CYS A 108 -3.69 9.39 7.32
CA CYS A 108 -4.83 8.52 7.58
C CYS A 108 -4.55 7.42 8.61
N ASP A 109 -3.33 7.35 9.13
CA ASP A 109 -2.89 6.29 10.07
C ASP A 109 -3.05 4.89 9.46
N PHE A 110 -2.68 4.75 8.20
CA PHE A 110 -2.69 3.46 7.52
C PHE A 110 -1.36 2.72 7.73
N ILE A 111 -1.44 1.39 7.80
CA ILE A 111 -0.26 0.53 7.75
C ILE A 111 0.15 0.39 6.29
N LEU A 112 1.45 0.49 6.00
CA LEU A 112 1.97 0.33 4.65
C LEU A 112 2.58 -1.05 4.45
N VAL A 113 2.26 -1.70 3.32
CA VAL A 113 2.91 -2.95 2.91
C VAL A 113 3.65 -2.69 1.60
N THR A 114 4.96 -2.92 1.62
CA THR A 114 5.85 -2.67 0.48
C THR A 114 7.05 -3.62 0.49
N PHE A 115 7.65 -3.84 -0.69
CA PHE A 115 8.95 -4.52 -0.82
C PHE A 115 10.12 -3.53 -0.93
N ASP A 116 9.84 -2.26 -1.19
CA ASP A 116 10.86 -1.24 -1.43
C ASP A 116 11.61 -0.91 -0.13
N LYS A 117 12.89 -1.22 -0.08
CA LYS A 117 13.73 -0.99 1.11
C LYS A 117 13.86 0.49 1.45
N MET A 118 13.91 1.35 0.45
CA MET A 118 14.01 2.80 0.66
C MET A 118 12.70 3.33 1.27
N LEU A 119 11.57 2.84 0.80
CA LEU A 119 10.26 3.22 1.33
C LEU A 119 10.06 2.67 2.74
N LEU A 120 10.51 1.45 3.03
CA LEU A 120 10.52 0.89 4.37
C LEU A 120 11.29 1.78 5.34
N LYS A 121 12.47 2.22 4.93
CA LYS A 121 13.31 3.10 5.76
C LYS A 121 12.67 4.46 5.97
N ALA A 122 12.16 5.09 4.93
CA ALA A 122 11.48 6.39 5.02
C ALA A 122 10.25 6.31 5.92
N SER A 123 9.48 5.22 5.82
CA SER A 123 8.30 4.99 6.66
C SER A 123 8.63 4.96 8.15
N GLN A 124 9.73 4.32 8.51
CA GLN A 124 10.19 4.28 9.90
C GLN A 124 10.51 5.68 10.44
N PHE A 125 11.12 6.52 9.61
CA PHE A 125 11.44 7.90 10.02
C PHE A 125 10.21 8.76 10.27
N VAL A 126 9.13 8.55 9.52
CA VAL A 126 7.89 9.34 9.71
C VAL A 126 6.92 8.68 10.69
N GLY A 127 7.29 7.55 11.28
CA GLY A 127 6.48 6.91 12.33
C GLY A 127 5.30 6.10 11.80
N ILE A 128 5.37 5.61 10.58
CA ILE A 128 4.33 4.76 9.97
C ILE A 128 4.69 3.30 10.23
N ALA A 129 3.71 2.49 10.63
CA ALA A 129 3.88 1.05 10.70
C ALA A 129 4.01 0.50 9.27
N VAL A 130 5.07 -0.28 9.02
CA VAL A 130 5.39 -0.77 7.70
C VAL A 130 5.83 -2.24 7.76
N PHE A 131 5.34 -3.02 6.80
CA PHE A 131 5.66 -4.45 6.69
C PHE A 131 5.91 -4.81 5.24
N SER A 132 6.66 -5.88 5.01
CA SER A 132 6.66 -6.56 3.71
C SER A 132 5.49 -7.55 3.67
N PRO A 133 5.10 -8.09 2.49
CA PRO A 133 4.09 -9.14 2.44
C PRO A 133 4.44 -10.36 3.29
N PHE A 134 5.73 -10.65 3.47
CA PHE A 134 6.18 -11.80 4.26
C PHE A 134 6.24 -11.54 5.76
N THR A 135 6.30 -10.28 6.18
CA THR A 135 6.31 -9.88 7.60
C THR A 135 4.95 -9.36 8.07
N ALA A 136 3.95 -9.33 7.20
CA ALA A 136 2.61 -8.81 7.51
C ALA A 136 1.88 -9.61 8.60
N GLY A 137 2.36 -10.80 8.95
CA GLY A 137 1.86 -11.56 10.08
C GLY A 137 1.98 -10.83 11.42
N GLY A 138 2.85 -9.82 11.50
CA GLY A 138 3.01 -8.98 12.68
C GLY A 138 1.95 -7.87 12.85
N ILE A 139 1.07 -7.73 11.87
CA ILE A 139 0.00 -6.72 11.93
C ILE A 139 -1.01 -7.04 13.03
#